data_b66753490163f6001e9b3af02099b5b8
#
_entry.id   b66753490163f6001e9b3af02099b5b8
#
_cell.length_a   1.000
_cell.length_b   1.000
_cell.length_c   1.000
_cell.angle_alpha   90.00
_cell.angle_beta   90.00
_cell.angle_gamma   90.00
#
_symmetry.space_group_name_H-M   'P 1'
#
loop_
_entity.id
_entity.type
_entity.pdbx_description
1 polymer ?
#
loop_
_entity_poly.entity_id
_entity_poly.type
_entity_poly.pdbx_seq_one_letter_code
_entity_poly.pdbx_strand_id
1 'polypeptide(L)'
;MDWLQALVLGIIQGLTEYLPVSSSGHLAIGSALFGVQGEDNLAFTVMVHVATVLSTLVILWKEIDWILKGLFKFEMNAETKYFLNIVVSMIPVGIVGVFFKDYVEEIFGSGLLIVGCCLLLTALLLTFSYFAKPRQREHISMKDAFIIGLAQAAAVLPGLSRSGSTIATGLLLGNKKENLAQFSFLMVIPPILGEALLDVLKAAKGEEAFGNIDTLPLVVGFVAAFVSGCIACKWMINIVKRGKLVWFGVYCAIAGVVTIVCSLL
;
A
#
# COMPACT_ATOMS: atom_id res chain seq x y z
N MET A 1 20.29 -11.78 5.44
CA MET A 1 19.20 -11.42 6.41
C MET A 1 18.97 -12.59 7.34
N ASP A 2 18.91 -12.39 8.66
CA ASP A 2 18.57 -13.44 9.62
C ASP A 2 17.04 -13.54 9.83
N TRP A 3 16.61 -14.62 10.52
CA TRP A 3 15.18 -14.89 10.75
C TRP A 3 14.50 -13.86 11.67
N LEU A 4 15.24 -13.22 12.59
CA LEU A 4 14.70 -12.23 13.52
C LEU A 4 14.47 -10.88 12.78
N GLN A 5 15.41 -10.48 11.93
CA GLN A 5 15.28 -9.33 11.04
C GLN A 5 14.06 -9.52 10.12
N ALA A 6 13.92 -10.72 9.52
CA ALA A 6 12.77 -11.06 8.68
C ALA A 6 11.45 -11.02 9.44
N LEU A 7 11.41 -11.53 10.69
CA LEU A 7 10.23 -11.47 11.56
C LEU A 7 9.79 -10.01 11.80
N VAL A 8 10.75 -9.16 12.22
CA VAL A 8 10.44 -7.76 12.54
C VAL A 8 10.01 -7.00 11.29
N LEU A 9 10.73 -7.14 10.17
CA LEU A 9 10.37 -6.48 8.90
C LEU A 9 9.03 -6.99 8.36
N GLY A 10 8.73 -8.30 8.50
CA GLY A 10 7.44 -8.87 8.14
C GLY A 10 6.29 -8.29 8.98
N ILE A 11 6.47 -8.14 10.30
CA ILE A 11 5.48 -7.48 11.17
C ILE A 11 5.30 -6.02 10.76
N ILE A 12 6.39 -5.29 10.52
CA ILE A 12 6.36 -3.90 10.05
C ILE A 12 5.54 -3.82 8.77
N GLN A 13 5.84 -4.63 7.76
CA GLN A 13 5.10 -4.66 6.51
C GLN A 13 3.61 -4.92 6.73
N GLY A 14 3.26 -6.00 7.44
CA GLY A 14 1.87 -6.37 7.62
C GLY A 14 1.05 -5.32 8.37
N LEU A 15 1.64 -4.65 9.35
CA LEU A 15 0.96 -3.56 10.06
C LEU A 15 0.84 -2.31 9.18
N THR A 16 1.95 -1.87 8.59
CA THR A 16 2.03 -0.56 7.91
C THR A 16 1.42 -0.55 6.52
N GLU A 17 1.18 -1.71 5.90
CA GLU A 17 0.50 -1.81 4.59
C GLU A 17 -0.91 -1.24 4.62
N TYR A 18 -1.65 -1.51 5.69
CA TYR A 18 -3.04 -1.05 5.85
C TYR A 18 -3.14 0.27 6.60
N LEU A 19 -2.22 0.50 7.54
CA LEU A 19 -2.15 1.76 8.26
C LEU A 19 -1.69 2.87 7.30
N PRO A 20 -2.26 4.08 7.41
CA PRO A 20 -1.91 5.16 6.50
C PRO A 20 -0.58 5.83 6.87
N VAL A 21 0.51 5.02 6.96
CA VAL A 21 1.84 5.44 7.44
C VAL A 21 2.98 5.11 6.49
N SER A 22 2.69 4.52 5.32
CA SER A 22 3.66 4.08 4.31
C SER A 22 4.48 2.85 4.70
N SER A 23 4.07 1.68 4.20
CA SER A 23 4.82 0.43 4.37
C SER A 23 6.21 0.48 3.73
N SER A 24 6.31 0.98 2.49
CA SER A 24 7.58 1.13 1.78
C SER A 24 8.58 2.02 2.54
N GLY A 25 8.09 3.14 3.11
CA GLY A 25 8.92 4.00 3.94
C GLY A 25 9.43 3.31 5.20
N HIS A 26 8.55 2.56 5.90
CA HIS A 26 8.94 1.84 7.11
C HIS A 26 9.85 0.65 6.83
N LEU A 27 9.64 -0.06 5.71
CA LEU A 27 10.57 -1.10 5.28
C LEU A 27 11.94 -0.51 4.93
N ALA A 28 12.00 0.63 4.22
CA ALA A 28 13.25 1.29 3.90
C ALA A 28 14.02 1.70 5.17
N ILE A 29 13.34 2.30 6.15
CA ILE A 29 13.92 2.66 7.46
C ILE A 29 14.37 1.40 8.21
N GLY A 30 13.52 0.38 8.29
CA GLY A 30 13.83 -0.87 8.99
C GLY A 30 15.00 -1.62 8.35
N SER A 31 15.04 -1.71 7.01
CA SER A 31 16.15 -2.32 6.28
C SER A 31 17.45 -1.58 6.49
N ALA A 32 17.42 -0.24 6.49
CA ALA A 32 18.60 0.58 6.78
C ALA A 32 19.12 0.35 8.21
N LEU A 33 18.23 0.29 9.21
CA LEU A 33 18.60 0.03 10.61
C LEU A 33 19.19 -1.36 10.81
N PHE A 34 18.74 -2.36 10.06
CA PHE A 34 19.26 -3.72 10.12
C PHE A 34 20.44 -3.98 9.17
N GLY A 35 20.83 -3.00 8.35
CA GLY A 35 21.90 -3.16 7.35
C GLY A 35 21.54 -4.12 6.22
N VAL A 36 20.23 -4.36 5.97
CA VAL A 36 19.76 -5.22 4.88
C VAL A 36 19.69 -4.40 3.59
N GLN A 37 20.49 -4.77 2.60
CA GLN A 37 20.63 -4.03 1.33
C GLN A 37 20.71 -4.98 0.13
N GLY A 38 20.51 -4.42 -1.07
CA GLY A 38 20.72 -5.14 -2.33
C GLY A 38 19.57 -6.09 -2.72
N GLU A 39 19.91 -7.12 -3.48
CA GLU A 39 18.98 -8.09 -4.06
C GLU A 39 18.17 -8.84 -2.99
N ASP A 40 18.77 -9.13 -1.84
CA ASP A 40 18.09 -9.76 -0.72
C ASP A 40 16.92 -8.91 -0.22
N ASN A 41 17.09 -7.59 -0.18
CA ASN A 41 16.02 -6.69 0.24
C ASN A 41 14.85 -6.68 -0.75
N LEU A 42 15.15 -6.73 -2.07
CA LEU A 42 14.12 -6.75 -3.12
C LEU A 42 13.26 -8.02 -3.03
N ALA A 43 13.88 -9.19 -3.03
CA ALA A 43 13.17 -10.47 -2.96
C ALA A 43 12.31 -10.59 -1.70
N PHE A 44 12.83 -10.17 -0.56
CA PHE A 44 12.10 -10.13 0.69
C PHE A 44 10.90 -9.19 0.61
N THR A 45 11.09 -7.98 0.08
CA THR A 45 10.04 -6.96 -0.08
C THR A 45 8.89 -7.49 -0.93
N VAL A 46 9.17 -8.12 -2.07
CA VAL A 46 8.14 -8.74 -2.93
C VAL A 46 7.37 -9.81 -2.15
N MET A 47 8.07 -10.68 -1.44
CA MET A 47 7.44 -11.77 -0.68
C MET A 47 6.50 -11.25 0.43
N VAL A 48 6.90 -10.23 1.18
CA VAL A 48 6.04 -9.68 2.24
C VAL A 48 4.87 -8.86 1.70
N HIS A 49 5.00 -8.25 0.52
CA HIS A 49 3.88 -7.61 -0.18
C HIS A 49 2.86 -8.65 -0.68
N VAL A 50 3.31 -9.76 -1.25
CA VAL A 50 2.42 -10.88 -1.62
C VAL A 50 1.69 -11.43 -0.38
N ALA A 51 2.37 -11.57 0.75
CA ALA A 51 1.76 -11.99 2.01
C ALA A 51 0.62 -11.05 2.45
N THR A 52 0.83 -9.72 2.34
CA THR A 52 -0.23 -8.75 2.66
C THR A 52 -1.36 -8.75 1.65
N VAL A 53 -1.12 -8.98 0.36
CA VAL A 53 -2.20 -9.21 -0.61
C VAL A 53 -3.04 -10.42 -0.23
N LEU A 54 -2.42 -11.54 0.16
CA LEU A 54 -3.15 -12.71 0.62
C LEU A 54 -3.98 -12.40 1.88
N SER A 55 -3.45 -11.60 2.81
CA SER A 55 -4.22 -11.16 3.98
C SER A 55 -5.44 -10.31 3.59
N THR A 56 -5.32 -9.45 2.56
CA THR A 56 -6.45 -8.70 2.00
C THR A 56 -7.50 -9.64 1.41
N LEU A 57 -7.07 -10.62 0.60
CA LEU A 57 -7.98 -11.61 0.01
C LEU A 57 -8.77 -12.39 1.07
N VAL A 58 -8.12 -12.77 2.17
CA VAL A 58 -8.77 -13.48 3.27
C VAL A 58 -9.76 -12.59 4.03
N ILE A 59 -9.34 -11.37 4.40
CA ILE A 59 -10.18 -10.48 5.21
C ILE A 59 -11.36 -9.90 4.41
N LEU A 60 -11.15 -9.59 3.13
CA LEU A 60 -12.16 -9.02 2.22
C LEU A 60 -12.78 -10.09 1.30
N TRP A 61 -12.71 -11.36 1.70
CA TRP A 61 -13.25 -12.46 0.87
C TRP A 61 -14.73 -12.28 0.54
N LYS A 62 -15.52 -11.76 1.47
CA LYS A 62 -16.96 -11.52 1.26
C LYS A 62 -17.23 -10.48 0.18
N GLU A 63 -16.44 -9.41 0.17
CA GLU A 63 -16.50 -8.34 -0.83
C GLU A 63 -16.06 -8.85 -2.20
N ILE A 64 -15.00 -9.66 -2.22
CA ILE A 64 -14.50 -10.28 -3.47
C ILE A 64 -15.53 -11.26 -4.03
N ASP A 65 -16.08 -12.14 -3.20
CA ASP A 65 -17.13 -13.09 -3.60
C ASP A 65 -18.38 -12.36 -4.12
N TRP A 66 -18.79 -11.25 -3.47
CA TRP A 66 -19.87 -10.40 -3.92
C TRP A 66 -19.58 -9.82 -5.31
N ILE A 67 -18.37 -9.25 -5.54
CA ILE A 67 -17.97 -8.73 -6.85
C ILE A 67 -18.00 -9.83 -7.91
N LEU A 68 -17.39 -10.98 -7.63
CA LEU A 68 -17.32 -12.10 -8.57
C LEU A 68 -18.71 -12.61 -8.96
N LYS A 69 -19.58 -12.84 -7.98
CA LYS A 69 -20.97 -13.28 -8.24
C LYS A 69 -21.76 -12.29 -9.08
N GLY A 70 -21.53 -10.98 -8.91
CA GLY A 70 -22.15 -9.96 -9.72
C GLY A 70 -21.64 -9.92 -11.15
N LEU A 71 -20.33 -10.07 -11.36
CA LEU A 71 -19.70 -10.10 -12.66
C LEU A 71 -20.21 -11.27 -13.54
N PHE A 72 -20.38 -12.46 -12.95
CA PHE A 72 -20.90 -13.64 -13.67
C PHE A 72 -22.37 -13.52 -14.11
N LYS A 73 -23.11 -12.48 -13.68
CA LYS A 73 -24.45 -12.20 -14.20
C LYS A 73 -24.45 -11.48 -15.55
N PHE A 74 -23.27 -10.96 -15.97
CA PHE A 74 -23.09 -10.20 -17.21
C PHE A 74 -24.06 -9.01 -17.35
N GLU A 75 -24.43 -8.40 -16.23
CA GLU A 75 -25.33 -7.25 -16.13
C GLU A 75 -24.59 -6.04 -15.56
N MET A 76 -25.08 -4.82 -15.87
CA MET A 76 -24.55 -3.58 -15.31
C MET A 76 -25.15 -3.32 -13.90
N ASN A 77 -24.91 -4.26 -12.99
CA ASN A 77 -25.34 -4.20 -11.60
C ASN A 77 -24.39 -3.37 -10.71
N ALA A 78 -24.64 -3.32 -9.40
CA ALA A 78 -23.82 -2.57 -8.45
C ALA A 78 -22.41 -3.14 -8.35
N GLU A 79 -22.27 -4.46 -8.39
CA GLU A 79 -21.01 -5.22 -8.33
C GLU A 79 -20.12 -4.91 -9.55
N THR A 80 -20.70 -4.96 -10.75
CA THR A 80 -19.99 -4.62 -11.99
C THR A 80 -19.53 -3.16 -12.00
N LYS A 81 -20.35 -2.23 -11.54
CA LYS A 81 -19.96 -0.82 -11.39
C LYS A 81 -18.82 -0.64 -10.39
N TYR A 82 -18.87 -1.36 -9.28
CA TYR A 82 -17.80 -1.32 -8.28
C TYR A 82 -16.50 -1.88 -8.84
N PHE A 83 -16.54 -3.00 -9.56
CA PHE A 83 -15.39 -3.57 -10.25
C PHE A 83 -14.82 -2.60 -11.30
N LEU A 84 -15.66 -1.97 -12.11
CA LEU A 84 -15.23 -0.97 -13.09
C LEU A 84 -14.56 0.24 -12.41
N ASN A 85 -15.03 0.65 -11.25
CA ASN A 85 -14.37 1.71 -10.47
C ASN A 85 -12.97 1.28 -10.02
N ILE A 86 -12.78 0.01 -9.60
CA ILE A 86 -11.45 -0.52 -9.31
C ILE A 86 -10.58 -0.47 -10.57
N VAL A 87 -11.06 -0.95 -11.72
CA VAL A 87 -10.32 -0.94 -12.98
C VAL A 87 -9.93 0.49 -13.39
N VAL A 88 -10.87 1.43 -13.32
CA VAL A 88 -10.61 2.85 -13.65
C VAL A 88 -9.56 3.45 -12.71
N SER A 89 -9.60 3.10 -11.42
CA SER A 89 -8.61 3.58 -10.45
C SER A 89 -7.19 3.03 -10.67
N MET A 90 -7.06 1.92 -11.39
CA MET A 90 -5.75 1.33 -11.72
C MET A 90 -5.09 1.98 -12.93
N ILE A 91 -5.83 2.69 -13.78
CA ILE A 91 -5.29 3.31 -15.01
C ILE A 91 -4.10 4.24 -14.70
N PRO A 92 -4.20 5.20 -13.76
CA PRO A 92 -3.09 6.10 -13.47
C PRO A 92 -1.83 5.37 -12.96
N VAL A 93 -1.98 4.43 -12.03
CA VAL A 93 -0.82 3.69 -11.50
C VAL A 93 -0.23 2.74 -12.54
N GLY A 94 -1.04 2.16 -13.42
CA GLY A 94 -0.57 1.38 -14.55
C GLY A 94 0.27 2.20 -15.53
N ILE A 95 -0.13 3.45 -15.82
CA ILE A 95 0.66 4.38 -16.63
C ILE A 95 2.01 4.66 -15.97
N VAL A 96 2.03 4.92 -14.66
CA VAL A 96 3.28 5.15 -13.92
C VAL A 96 4.17 3.90 -13.95
N GLY A 97 3.62 2.72 -13.69
CA GLY A 97 4.39 1.47 -13.68
C GLY A 97 4.96 1.07 -15.03
N VAL A 98 4.31 1.46 -16.16
CA VAL A 98 4.79 1.12 -17.50
C VAL A 98 5.76 2.17 -18.06
N PHE A 99 5.47 3.45 -17.88
CA PHE A 99 6.21 4.53 -18.56
C PHE A 99 7.21 5.26 -17.68
N PHE A 100 7.09 5.14 -16.34
CA PHE A 100 7.91 5.90 -15.38
C PHE A 100 8.63 5.00 -14.38
N LYS A 101 8.73 3.69 -14.66
CA LYS A 101 9.33 2.71 -13.75
C LYS A 101 10.77 3.10 -13.37
N ASP A 102 11.61 3.43 -14.34
CA ASP A 102 13.02 3.78 -14.13
C ASP A 102 13.18 5.01 -13.22
N TYR A 103 12.33 6.03 -13.40
CA TYR A 103 12.32 7.22 -12.53
C TYR A 103 11.89 6.87 -11.10
N VAL A 104 10.94 5.95 -10.95
CA VAL A 104 10.50 5.49 -9.63
C VAL A 104 11.63 4.74 -8.94
N GLU A 105 12.32 3.84 -9.63
CA GLU A 105 13.47 3.08 -9.10
C GLU A 105 14.61 4.03 -8.69
N GLU A 106 14.91 5.05 -9.49
CA GLU A 106 15.90 6.08 -9.16
C GLU A 106 15.52 6.83 -7.86
N ILE A 107 14.23 7.19 -7.69
CA ILE A 107 13.73 7.86 -6.49
C ILE A 107 13.83 6.92 -5.27
N PHE A 108 13.55 5.62 -5.43
CA PHE A 108 13.76 4.65 -4.35
C PHE A 108 15.23 4.55 -3.92
N GLY A 109 16.16 4.68 -4.86
CA GLY A 109 17.61 4.69 -4.62
C GLY A 109 18.15 5.99 -4.01
N SER A 110 17.37 7.07 -3.96
CA SER A 110 17.84 8.40 -3.54
C SER A 110 17.93 8.62 -2.02
N GLY A 111 17.67 7.58 -1.22
CA GLY A 111 17.93 7.57 0.22
C GLY A 111 16.75 8.01 1.10
N LEU A 112 17.00 8.02 2.41
CA LEU A 112 15.96 8.23 3.43
C LEU A 112 15.42 9.66 3.50
N LEU A 113 16.11 10.65 2.95
CA LEU A 113 15.63 12.03 2.93
C LEU A 113 14.29 12.16 2.19
N ILE A 114 14.17 11.53 1.01
CA ILE A 114 12.92 11.54 0.25
C ILE A 114 11.81 10.80 0.99
N VAL A 115 12.14 9.68 1.62
CA VAL A 115 11.19 8.93 2.48
C VAL A 115 10.62 9.85 3.57
N GLY A 116 11.49 10.59 4.27
CA GLY A 116 11.07 11.53 5.31
C GLY A 116 10.16 12.65 4.78
N CYS A 117 10.51 13.26 3.63
CA CYS A 117 9.69 14.28 2.99
C CYS A 117 8.31 13.74 2.57
N CYS A 118 8.25 12.53 2.02
CA CYS A 118 7.01 11.87 1.63
C CYS A 118 6.15 11.48 2.85
N LEU A 119 6.76 11.12 3.98
CA LEU A 119 6.03 10.93 5.25
C LEU A 119 5.38 12.24 5.73
N LEU A 120 6.08 13.38 5.62
CA LEU A 120 5.48 14.68 5.94
C LEU A 120 4.32 15.02 4.99
N LEU A 121 4.44 14.70 3.70
CA LEU A 121 3.32 14.87 2.77
C LEU A 121 2.13 13.98 3.13
N THR A 122 2.37 12.73 3.54
CA THR A 122 1.32 11.85 4.09
C THR A 122 0.65 12.48 5.31
N ALA A 123 1.43 13.05 6.23
CA ALA A 123 0.91 13.73 7.42
C ALA A 123 -0.02 14.91 7.05
N LEU A 124 0.37 15.72 6.06
CA LEU A 124 -0.44 16.82 5.54
C LEU A 124 -1.75 16.33 4.94
N LEU A 125 -1.70 15.31 4.06
CA LEU A 125 -2.89 14.75 3.42
C LEU A 125 -3.89 14.20 4.46
N LEU A 126 -3.41 13.47 5.47
CA LEU A 126 -4.26 12.94 6.54
C LEU A 126 -4.86 14.05 7.40
N THR A 127 -4.08 15.10 7.69
CA THR A 127 -4.57 16.28 8.45
C THR A 127 -5.64 17.02 7.65
N PHE A 128 -5.42 17.29 6.36
CA PHE A 128 -6.43 17.92 5.51
C PHE A 128 -7.71 17.09 5.42
N SER A 129 -7.58 15.76 5.31
CA SER A 129 -8.74 14.88 5.26
C SER A 129 -9.60 14.90 6.52
N TYR A 130 -9.00 15.21 7.69
CA TYR A 130 -9.73 15.36 8.95
C TYR A 130 -10.68 16.55 8.92
N PHE A 131 -10.28 17.66 8.29
CA PHE A 131 -11.11 18.87 8.16
C PHE A 131 -12.10 18.78 6.99
N ALA A 132 -12.05 17.72 6.18
CA ALA A 132 -12.97 17.54 5.06
C ALA A 132 -14.41 17.42 5.55
N LYS A 133 -15.30 18.24 4.98
CA LYS A 133 -16.73 18.14 5.29
C LYS A 133 -17.31 16.88 4.63
N PRO A 134 -17.88 15.95 5.39
CA PRO A 134 -18.45 14.75 4.82
C PRO A 134 -19.67 15.10 3.97
N ARG A 135 -19.60 14.89 2.66
CA ARG A 135 -20.73 15.02 1.74
C ARG A 135 -21.59 13.76 1.66
N GLN A 136 -21.17 12.68 2.29
CA GLN A 136 -21.88 11.40 2.46
C GLN A 136 -22.37 10.76 1.15
N ARG A 137 -21.55 10.82 0.08
CA ARG A 137 -21.86 10.09 -1.15
C ARG A 137 -21.82 8.59 -0.89
N GLU A 138 -22.92 7.90 -1.12
CA GLU A 138 -23.06 6.47 -0.84
C GLU A 138 -22.22 5.59 -1.76
N HIS A 139 -22.02 6.03 -3.00
CA HIS A 139 -21.27 5.28 -4.00
C HIS A 139 -20.10 6.11 -4.55
N ILE A 140 -18.96 5.46 -4.68
CA ILE A 140 -17.80 6.03 -5.37
C ILE A 140 -18.16 6.10 -6.86
N SER A 141 -18.08 7.29 -7.46
CA SER A 141 -18.30 7.46 -8.90
C SER A 141 -17.03 7.07 -9.68
N MET A 142 -17.16 6.78 -10.99
CA MET A 142 -15.99 6.53 -11.85
C MET A 142 -15.00 7.70 -11.85
N LYS A 143 -15.52 8.95 -11.78
CA LYS A 143 -14.67 10.14 -11.68
C LYS A 143 -13.91 10.16 -10.36
N ASP A 144 -14.59 9.87 -9.24
CA ASP A 144 -13.95 9.82 -7.94
C ASP A 144 -12.92 8.68 -7.89
N ALA A 145 -13.24 7.50 -8.47
CA ALA A 145 -12.34 6.38 -8.59
C ALA A 145 -11.06 6.72 -9.37
N PHE A 146 -11.18 7.44 -10.47
CA PHE A 146 -10.04 7.92 -11.24
C PHE A 146 -9.16 8.90 -10.46
N ILE A 147 -9.77 9.86 -9.73
CA ILE A 147 -9.02 10.82 -8.90
C ILE A 147 -8.33 10.10 -7.72
N ILE A 148 -9.00 9.12 -7.10
CA ILE A 148 -8.37 8.25 -6.08
C ILE A 148 -7.21 7.46 -6.71
N GLY A 149 -7.36 7.01 -7.96
CA GLY A 149 -6.31 6.36 -8.74
C GLY A 149 -5.09 7.26 -9.01
N LEU A 150 -5.29 8.56 -9.27
CA LEU A 150 -4.20 9.54 -9.37
C LEU A 150 -3.44 9.67 -8.04
N ALA A 151 -4.15 9.68 -6.91
CA ALA A 151 -3.51 9.68 -5.60
C ALA A 151 -2.73 8.37 -5.34
N GLN A 152 -3.24 7.22 -5.82
CA GLN A 152 -2.50 5.95 -5.78
C GLN A 152 -1.23 6.01 -6.63
N ALA A 153 -1.31 6.57 -7.83
CA ALA A 153 -0.15 6.72 -8.71
C ALA A 153 0.93 7.63 -8.11
N ALA A 154 0.55 8.73 -7.46
CA ALA A 154 1.49 9.56 -6.71
C ALA A 154 2.11 8.80 -5.52
N ALA A 155 1.34 7.93 -4.89
CA ALA A 155 1.78 7.14 -3.73
C ALA A 155 2.66 5.92 -4.09
N VAL A 156 3.14 5.82 -5.33
CA VAL A 156 4.26 4.95 -5.69
C VAL A 156 5.56 5.45 -5.06
N LEU A 157 5.67 6.75 -4.76
CA LEU A 157 6.84 7.33 -4.10
C LEU A 157 7.07 6.74 -2.70
N PRO A 158 8.33 6.36 -2.36
CA PRO A 158 8.64 5.78 -1.06
C PRO A 158 8.39 6.80 0.07
N GLY A 159 7.69 6.38 1.12
CA GLY A 159 7.29 7.28 2.22
C GLY A 159 5.91 7.92 2.02
N LEU A 160 5.37 8.01 0.81
CA LEU A 160 4.00 8.44 0.58
C LEU A 160 3.05 7.25 0.79
N SER A 161 2.23 7.33 1.83
CA SER A 161 1.30 6.25 2.16
C SER A 161 0.23 6.08 1.09
N ARG A 162 0.18 4.91 0.46
CA ARG A 162 -0.84 4.58 -0.55
C ARG A 162 -2.24 4.53 0.08
N SER A 163 -2.43 3.78 1.16
CA SER A 163 -3.70 3.73 1.88
C SER A 163 -4.08 5.10 2.45
N GLY A 164 -3.12 5.86 2.96
CA GLY A 164 -3.32 7.24 3.42
C GLY A 164 -3.79 8.17 2.32
N SER A 165 -3.12 8.17 1.17
CA SER A 165 -3.43 9.04 0.03
C SER A 165 -4.78 8.72 -0.60
N THR A 166 -5.08 7.42 -0.83
CA THR A 166 -6.35 7.01 -1.45
C THR A 166 -7.54 7.24 -0.54
N ILE A 167 -7.44 6.92 0.76
CA ILE A 167 -8.51 7.16 1.73
C ILE A 167 -8.70 8.66 1.95
N ALA A 168 -7.63 9.44 2.15
CA ALA A 168 -7.71 10.89 2.32
C ALA A 168 -8.35 11.56 1.10
N THR A 169 -7.94 11.21 -0.11
CA THR A 169 -8.52 11.73 -1.35
C THR A 169 -10.00 11.39 -1.45
N GLY A 170 -10.38 10.15 -1.17
CA GLY A 170 -11.79 9.74 -1.17
C GLY A 170 -12.65 10.53 -0.16
N LEU A 171 -12.11 10.83 1.02
CA LEU A 171 -12.77 11.68 2.03
C LEU A 171 -12.91 13.13 1.55
N LEU A 172 -11.86 13.71 0.96
CA LEU A 172 -11.88 15.07 0.39
C LEU A 172 -12.90 15.20 -0.74
N LEU A 173 -13.09 14.16 -1.54
CA LEU A 173 -14.13 14.10 -2.57
C LEU A 173 -15.55 13.95 -1.97
N GLY A 174 -15.67 13.67 -0.68
CA GLY A 174 -16.92 13.57 0.05
C GLY A 174 -17.59 12.20 0.01
N ASN A 175 -16.83 11.14 -0.26
CA ASN A 175 -17.32 9.77 -0.20
C ASN A 175 -17.46 9.30 1.26
N LYS A 176 -18.39 8.37 1.51
CA LYS A 176 -18.60 7.78 2.85
C LYS A 176 -17.39 7.00 3.32
N LYS A 177 -17.01 7.20 4.58
CA LYS A 177 -15.88 6.55 5.25
C LYS A 177 -15.94 5.03 5.21
N GLU A 178 -17.15 4.49 5.33
CA GLU A 178 -17.44 3.06 5.45
C GLU A 178 -16.94 2.25 4.25
N ASN A 179 -16.98 2.86 3.06
CA ASN A 179 -16.65 2.18 1.80
C ASN A 179 -15.21 2.44 1.35
N LEU A 180 -14.57 3.50 1.87
CA LEU A 180 -13.27 3.95 1.36
C LEU A 180 -12.12 3.01 1.72
N ALA A 181 -12.10 2.45 2.95
CA ALA A 181 -11.03 1.54 3.34
C ALA A 181 -11.07 0.25 2.50
N GLN A 182 -12.27 -0.33 2.31
CA GLN A 182 -12.44 -1.54 1.49
C GLN A 182 -12.05 -1.26 0.04
N PHE A 183 -12.53 -0.15 -0.54
CA PHE A 183 -12.16 0.24 -1.90
C PHE A 183 -10.65 0.44 -2.05
N SER A 184 -10.01 1.17 -1.12
CA SER A 184 -8.58 1.41 -1.11
C SER A 184 -7.77 0.11 -1.04
N PHE A 185 -8.22 -0.87 -0.25
CA PHE A 185 -7.51 -2.14 -0.11
C PHE A 185 -7.76 -3.11 -1.27
N LEU A 186 -8.93 -3.04 -1.91
CA LEU A 186 -9.22 -3.87 -3.08
C LEU A 186 -8.53 -3.35 -4.33
N MET A 187 -8.49 -2.03 -4.54
CA MET A 187 -7.88 -1.44 -5.74
C MET A 187 -6.38 -1.66 -5.84
N VAL A 188 -5.71 -2.02 -4.75
CA VAL A 188 -4.27 -2.25 -4.71
C VAL A 188 -3.87 -3.67 -5.04
N ILE A 189 -4.79 -4.63 -4.93
CA ILE A 189 -4.50 -6.05 -5.18
C ILE A 189 -3.92 -6.26 -6.59
N PRO A 190 -4.56 -5.79 -7.69
CA PRO A 190 -4.03 -6.05 -9.01
C PRO A 190 -2.66 -5.41 -9.29
N PRO A 191 -2.38 -4.15 -8.91
CA PRO A 191 -1.04 -3.59 -9.08
C PRO A 191 0.06 -4.40 -8.37
N ILE A 192 -0.13 -4.79 -7.10
CA ILE A 192 0.87 -5.57 -6.36
C ILE A 192 1.06 -6.97 -7.00
N LEU A 193 -0.03 -7.65 -7.36
CA LEU A 193 0.08 -8.94 -8.01
C LEU A 193 0.72 -8.82 -9.40
N GLY A 194 0.45 -7.73 -10.12
CA GLY A 194 1.09 -7.45 -11.41
C GLY A 194 2.59 -7.23 -11.27
N GLU A 195 3.03 -6.45 -10.29
CA GLU A 195 4.43 -6.21 -9.98
C GLU A 195 5.13 -7.53 -9.58
N ALA A 196 4.58 -8.26 -8.62
CA ALA A 196 5.13 -9.56 -8.20
C ALA A 196 5.24 -10.56 -9.36
N LEU A 197 4.25 -10.60 -10.26
CA LEU A 197 4.30 -11.45 -11.44
C LEU A 197 5.42 -11.04 -12.41
N LEU A 198 5.60 -9.74 -12.65
CA LEU A 198 6.67 -9.23 -13.49
C LEU A 198 8.04 -9.58 -12.91
N ASP A 199 8.23 -9.43 -11.60
CA ASP A 199 9.50 -9.76 -10.96
C ASP A 199 9.80 -11.28 -11.02
N VAL A 200 8.79 -12.12 -10.83
CA VAL A 200 8.92 -13.57 -11.01
C VAL A 200 9.29 -13.91 -12.46
N LEU A 201 8.67 -13.25 -13.45
CA LEU A 201 8.98 -13.48 -14.87
C LEU A 201 10.40 -13.02 -15.24
N LYS A 202 10.87 -11.90 -14.72
CA LYS A 202 12.25 -11.42 -14.92
C LYS A 202 13.28 -12.38 -14.32
N ALA A 203 13.04 -12.83 -13.08
CA ALA A 203 13.89 -13.82 -12.44
C ALA A 203 13.92 -15.15 -13.23
N ALA A 204 12.79 -15.62 -13.75
CA ALA A 204 12.73 -16.83 -14.58
C ALA A 204 13.50 -16.69 -15.90
N LYS A 205 13.65 -15.45 -16.42
CA LYS A 205 14.48 -15.16 -17.59
C LYS A 205 15.96 -14.95 -17.26
N GLY A 206 16.32 -14.90 -15.98
CA GLY A 206 17.69 -14.62 -15.53
C GLY A 206 18.09 -13.14 -15.66
N GLU A 207 17.13 -12.24 -15.83
CA GLU A 207 17.35 -10.79 -15.94
C GLU A 207 17.61 -10.14 -14.59
N GLU A 208 17.04 -10.72 -13.50
CA GLU A 208 17.28 -10.30 -12.12
C GLU A 208 17.52 -11.54 -11.24
N ALA A 209 18.52 -11.50 -10.35
CA ALA A 209 18.69 -12.55 -9.37
C ALA A 209 17.74 -12.29 -8.19
N PHE A 210 16.88 -13.26 -7.87
CA PHE A 210 16.35 -13.35 -6.51
C PHE A 210 17.53 -13.64 -5.61
N GLY A 211 17.93 -12.70 -4.76
CA GLY A 211 19.10 -12.84 -3.89
C GLY A 211 19.14 -14.18 -3.13
N ASN A 212 20.28 -14.54 -2.60
CA ASN A 212 20.50 -15.78 -1.85
C ASN A 212 19.98 -15.67 -0.42
N ILE A 213 18.68 -15.36 -0.26
CA ILE A 213 18.07 -15.40 1.08
C ILE A 213 17.74 -16.86 1.43
N ASP A 214 18.15 -17.29 2.62
CA ASP A 214 17.77 -18.59 3.14
C ASP A 214 16.24 -18.73 3.22
N THR A 215 15.73 -19.92 3.00
CA THR A 215 14.28 -20.20 3.00
C THR A 215 13.63 -19.86 4.34
N LEU A 216 14.34 -20.05 5.47
CA LEU A 216 13.79 -19.79 6.80
C LEU A 216 13.42 -18.31 7.03
N PRO A 217 14.28 -17.31 6.80
CA PRO A 217 13.91 -15.89 6.87
C PRO A 217 12.73 -15.53 5.94
N LEU A 218 12.69 -16.03 4.72
CA LEU A 218 11.59 -15.78 3.80
C LEU A 218 10.25 -16.27 4.33
N VAL A 219 10.20 -17.52 4.82
CA VAL A 219 8.98 -18.11 5.40
C VAL A 219 8.55 -17.36 6.66
N VAL A 220 9.49 -17.04 7.56
CA VAL A 220 9.20 -16.30 8.80
C VAL A 220 8.65 -14.90 8.47
N GLY A 221 9.30 -14.16 7.57
CA GLY A 221 8.84 -12.83 7.15
C GLY A 221 7.47 -12.87 6.48
N PHE A 222 7.24 -13.85 5.59
CA PHE A 222 5.96 -14.05 4.90
C PHE A 222 4.83 -14.33 5.91
N VAL A 223 5.01 -15.28 6.84
CA VAL A 223 4.00 -15.63 7.84
C VAL A 223 3.74 -14.42 8.77
N ALA A 224 4.80 -13.74 9.20
CA ALA A 224 4.69 -12.56 10.04
C ALA A 224 3.88 -11.44 9.34
N ALA A 225 4.18 -11.14 8.07
CA ALA A 225 3.47 -10.15 7.27
C ALA A 225 2.01 -10.55 7.03
N PHE A 226 1.75 -11.82 6.73
CA PHE A 226 0.40 -12.33 6.55
C PHE A 226 -0.46 -12.19 7.81
N VAL A 227 0.03 -12.68 8.95
CA VAL A 227 -0.73 -12.67 10.21
C VAL A 227 -0.95 -11.25 10.72
N SER A 228 0.12 -10.43 10.78
CA SER A 228 0.01 -9.04 11.20
C SER A 228 -0.84 -8.22 10.21
N GLY A 229 -0.78 -8.53 8.91
CA GLY A 229 -1.61 -7.96 7.87
C GLY A 229 -3.09 -8.26 8.06
N CYS A 230 -3.47 -9.49 8.36
CA CYS A 230 -4.86 -9.85 8.67
C CYS A 230 -5.42 -9.03 9.85
N ILE A 231 -4.62 -8.88 10.91
CA ILE A 231 -5.00 -8.10 12.10
C ILE A 231 -5.15 -6.61 11.71
N ALA A 232 -4.16 -6.05 11.05
CA ALA A 232 -4.12 -4.63 10.67
C ALA A 232 -5.23 -4.27 9.68
N CYS A 233 -5.48 -5.10 8.67
CA CYS A 233 -6.55 -4.90 7.68
C CYS A 233 -7.92 -4.78 8.38
N LYS A 234 -8.27 -5.76 9.21
CA LYS A 234 -9.52 -5.77 9.97
C LYS A 234 -9.65 -4.57 10.92
N TRP A 235 -8.56 -4.22 11.59
CA TRP A 235 -8.51 -3.10 12.52
C TRP A 235 -8.65 -1.77 11.80
N MET A 236 -7.95 -1.59 10.68
CA MET A 236 -7.96 -0.35 9.92
C MET A 236 -9.32 -0.02 9.31
N ILE A 237 -10.07 -1.02 8.80
CA ILE A 237 -11.45 -0.83 8.34
C ILE A 237 -12.31 -0.18 9.45
N ASN A 238 -12.17 -0.64 10.68
CA ASN A 238 -12.91 -0.10 11.82
C ASN A 238 -12.44 1.32 12.21
N ILE A 239 -11.14 1.61 12.11
CA ILE A 239 -10.58 2.95 12.41
C ILE A 239 -11.08 3.98 11.40
N VAL A 240 -11.07 3.66 10.11
CA VAL A 240 -11.56 4.57 9.05
C VAL A 240 -13.02 4.91 9.28
N LYS A 241 -13.85 3.93 9.60
CA LYS A 241 -15.27 4.14 9.94
C LYS A 241 -15.45 5.12 11.10
N ARG A 242 -14.57 5.08 12.10
CA ARG A 242 -14.60 6.00 13.26
C ARG A 242 -13.99 7.38 12.97
N GLY A 243 -13.34 7.59 11.82
CA GLY A 243 -12.78 8.87 11.39
C GLY A 243 -11.58 9.38 12.18
N LYS A 244 -10.80 8.52 12.83
CA LYS A 244 -9.65 8.88 13.67
C LYS A 244 -8.31 8.86 12.93
N LEU A 245 -8.28 9.27 11.65
CA LEU A 245 -7.08 9.20 10.80
C LEU A 245 -6.01 10.24 11.17
N VAL A 246 -6.38 11.31 11.85
CA VAL A 246 -5.46 12.40 12.22
C VAL A 246 -4.29 11.94 13.08
N TRP A 247 -4.48 10.92 13.94
CA TRP A 247 -3.41 10.39 14.77
C TRP A 247 -2.29 9.74 13.96
N PHE A 248 -2.62 9.14 12.83
CA PHE A 248 -1.61 8.66 11.89
C PHE A 248 -0.88 9.81 11.19
N GLY A 249 -1.57 10.94 10.96
CA GLY A 249 -0.93 12.17 10.47
C GLY A 249 0.12 12.69 11.46
N VAL A 250 -0.20 12.73 12.75
CA VAL A 250 0.76 13.11 13.81
C VAL A 250 1.95 12.14 13.83
N TYR A 251 1.69 10.83 13.77
CA TYR A 251 2.73 9.82 13.71
C TYR A 251 3.65 10.02 12.49
N CYS A 252 3.08 10.19 11.29
CA CYS A 252 3.85 10.42 10.06
C CYS A 252 4.68 11.71 10.13
N ALA A 253 4.17 12.76 10.78
CA ALA A 253 4.91 13.99 10.98
C ALA A 253 6.16 13.77 11.85
N ILE A 254 6.00 13.06 12.97
CA ILE A 254 7.12 12.72 13.86
C ILE A 254 8.12 11.81 13.15
N ALA A 255 7.66 10.71 12.54
CA ALA A 255 8.50 9.78 11.82
C ALA A 255 9.24 10.46 10.67
N GLY A 256 8.58 11.33 9.90
CA GLY A 256 9.18 12.07 8.80
C GLY A 256 10.29 13.01 9.27
N VAL A 257 10.05 13.79 10.33
CA VAL A 257 11.08 14.67 10.91
C VAL A 257 12.28 13.86 11.41
N VAL A 258 12.04 12.79 12.17
CA VAL A 258 13.13 11.93 12.66
C VAL A 258 13.93 11.34 11.51
N THR A 259 13.26 10.83 10.47
CA THR A 259 13.94 10.25 9.30
C THR A 259 14.80 11.28 8.57
N ILE A 260 14.28 12.52 8.39
CA ILE A 260 15.06 13.62 7.77
C ILE A 260 16.29 13.95 8.62
N VAL A 261 16.11 14.15 9.93
CA VAL A 261 17.24 14.48 10.82
C VAL A 261 18.29 13.38 10.79
N CYS A 262 17.90 12.11 10.91
CA CYS A 262 18.84 10.98 10.85
C CYS A 262 19.52 10.82 9.47
N SER A 263 18.90 11.29 8.40
CA SER A 263 19.51 11.23 7.05
C SER A 263 20.52 12.34 6.78
N LEU A 264 20.51 13.40 7.59
CA LEU A 264 21.42 14.56 7.47
C LEU A 264 22.62 14.49 8.43
N LEU A 265 22.57 13.60 9.43
CA LEU A 265 23.67 13.30 10.36
C LEU A 265 24.59 12.22 9.82
#